data_cb673229e77276b524e666696a4b85a7
#
_entry.id   cb673229e77276b524e666696a4b85a7
#
_cell.length_a   1.000
_cell.length_b   1.000
_cell.length_c   1.000
_cell.angle_alpha   90.00
_cell.angle_beta   90.00
_cell.angle_gamma   90.00
#
_symmetry.space_group_name_H-M   'P 1'
#
loop_
_entity.id
_entity.type
_entity.pdbx_description
1 polymer ?
#
loop_
_entity_poly.entity_id
_entity_poly.type
_entity_poly.pdbx_seq_one_letter_code
_entity_poly.pdbx_strand_id
1 'polypeptide(L)' 'MTNLIIKSNIRKAVKDKIANVAEEVEQALNKKVQEMLDKACERAKKNGRRTLHARDL' A
#
# COMPACT_ATOMS: atom_id res chain seq x y z
N MET A 1 -14.18 0.36 2.43
CA MET A 1 -12.74 0.56 2.18
C MET A 1 -12.31 -0.26 0.98
N THR A 2 -11.56 0.33 0.06
CA THR A 2 -11.08 -0.37 -1.12
C THR A 2 -9.95 -1.33 -0.74
N ASN A 3 -10.02 -2.57 -1.23
CA ASN A 3 -8.95 -3.53 -1.00
C ASN A 3 -7.79 -3.27 -1.96
N LEU A 4 -6.72 -2.70 -1.45
CA LEU A 4 -5.51 -2.39 -2.23
C LEU A 4 -4.52 -3.55 -2.22
N ILE A 5 -4.63 -4.41 -1.22
CA ILE A 5 -3.72 -5.54 -1.00
C ILE A 5 -4.53 -6.84 -0.97
N ILE A 6 -4.03 -7.86 -1.65
CA ILE A 6 -4.64 -9.19 -1.64
C ILE A 6 -3.90 -10.07 -0.63
N LYS A 7 -4.64 -10.69 0.29
CA LYS A 7 -4.09 -11.50 1.38
C LYS A 7 -3.16 -12.61 0.89
N SER A 8 -3.53 -13.29 -0.20
CA SER A 8 -2.70 -14.36 -0.75
C SER A 8 -1.34 -13.85 -1.23
N ASN A 9 -1.27 -12.63 -1.74
CA ASN A 9 -0.02 -12.03 -2.16
C ASN A 9 0.87 -11.67 -0.97
N ILE A 10 0.27 -11.28 0.14
CA ILE A 10 1.01 -11.03 1.39
C ILE A 10 1.65 -12.32 1.87
N ARG A 11 0.89 -13.42 1.86
CA ARG A 11 1.41 -14.73 2.26
C ARG A 11 2.58 -15.17 1.39
N LYS A 12 2.49 -14.98 0.08
CA LYS A 12 3.57 -15.31 -0.84
C LYS A 12 4.82 -14.50 -0.57
N ALA A 13 4.64 -13.21 -0.27
CA ALA A 13 5.78 -12.32 -0.04
C ALA A 13 6.56 -12.67 1.22
N VAL A 14 5.91 -13.22 2.24
CA VAL A 14 6.55 -13.50 3.53
C VAL A 14 6.77 -14.99 3.83
N LYS A 15 6.35 -15.90 2.94
CA LYS A 15 6.34 -17.34 3.24
C LYS A 15 7.70 -17.92 3.62
N ASP A 16 8.78 -17.37 3.08
CA ASP A 16 10.14 -17.83 3.38
C ASP A 16 10.65 -17.29 4.72
N LYS A 17 9.97 -16.32 5.29
CA LYS A 17 10.40 -15.63 6.51
C LYS A 17 9.51 -15.94 7.70
N ILE A 18 8.22 -16.15 7.46
CA ILE A 18 7.20 -16.33 8.49
C ILE A 18 6.18 -17.35 8.02
N ALA A 19 5.71 -18.19 8.96
CA ALA A 19 4.77 -19.27 8.65
C ALA A 19 3.33 -18.79 8.46
N ASN A 20 2.89 -17.81 9.24
CA ASN A 20 1.50 -17.37 9.27
C ASN A 20 1.36 -15.86 9.19
N VAL A 21 0.24 -15.40 8.61
CA VAL A 21 -0.12 -13.99 8.54
C VAL A 21 -1.49 -13.83 9.19
N ALA A 22 -1.58 -12.97 10.20
CA ALA A 22 -2.86 -12.68 10.85
C ALA A 22 -3.79 -11.92 9.91
N GLU A 23 -5.10 -12.12 10.06
CA GLU A 23 -6.09 -11.47 9.19
C GLU A 23 -6.02 -9.96 9.23
N GLU A 24 -5.73 -9.39 10.39
CA GLU A 24 -5.64 -7.94 10.58
C GLU A 24 -4.50 -7.29 9.80
N VAL A 25 -3.52 -8.08 9.36
CA VAL A 25 -2.38 -7.56 8.59
C VAL A 25 -2.84 -6.98 7.25
N GLU A 26 -3.79 -7.65 6.59
CA GLU A 26 -4.33 -7.16 5.33
C GLU A 26 -4.97 -5.79 5.49
N GLN A 27 -5.81 -5.64 6.53
CA GLN A 27 -6.48 -4.37 6.81
C GLN A 27 -5.49 -3.26 7.16
N ALA A 28 -4.51 -3.59 8.00
CA ALA A 28 -3.48 -2.63 8.40
C ALA A 28 -2.64 -2.18 7.20
N LEU A 29 -2.27 -3.10 6.31
CA LEU A 29 -1.53 -2.77 5.11
C LEU A 29 -2.35 -1.93 4.14
N ASN A 30 -3.64 -2.27 3.95
CA ASN A 30 -4.52 -1.47 3.11
C ASN A 30 -4.57 -0.02 3.59
N LYS A 31 -4.67 0.18 4.90
CA LYS A 31 -4.67 1.52 5.48
C LYS A 31 -3.36 2.26 5.22
N LYS A 32 -2.23 1.59 5.43
CA LYS A 32 -0.92 2.20 5.20
C LYS A 32 -0.68 2.55 3.73
N VAL A 33 -1.09 1.67 2.83
CA VAL A 33 -0.97 1.93 1.40
C VAL A 33 -1.84 3.11 1.00
N GLN A 34 -3.07 3.19 1.52
CA GLN A 34 -3.94 4.32 1.23
C GLN A 34 -3.34 5.64 1.71
N GLU A 35 -2.77 5.66 2.92
CA GLU A 35 -2.13 6.86 3.46
C GLU A 35 -0.93 7.28 2.59
N MET A 36 -0.12 6.33 2.14
CA MET A 36 1.01 6.61 1.27
C MET A 36 0.56 7.21 -0.06
N LEU A 37 -0.49 6.65 -0.65
CA LEU A 37 -1.04 7.14 -1.90
C LEU A 37 -1.62 8.54 -1.75
N ASP A 38 -2.34 8.81 -0.66
CA ASP A 38 -2.91 10.13 -0.41
C ASP A 38 -1.82 11.20 -0.31
N LYS A 39 -0.76 10.92 0.42
CA LYS A 39 0.38 11.82 0.55
C LYS A 39 1.11 12.02 -0.77
N ALA A 40 1.29 10.95 -1.52
CA ALA A 40 1.94 11.02 -2.83
C ALA A 40 1.12 11.86 -3.81
N CYS A 41 -0.20 11.73 -3.78
CA CYS A 41 -1.09 12.54 -4.61
C CYS A 41 -1.00 14.03 -4.26
N GLU A 42 -0.91 14.35 -2.97
CA GLU A 42 -0.71 15.73 -2.53
C GLU A 42 0.58 16.32 -3.09
N ARG A 43 1.67 15.54 -3.04
CA ARG A 43 2.97 15.99 -3.57
C ARG A 43 2.90 16.23 -5.06
N ALA A 44 2.25 15.33 -5.79
CA ALA A 44 2.10 15.48 -7.23
C ALA A 44 1.32 16.76 -7.58
N LYS A 45 0.22 17.00 -6.85
CA LYS A 45 -0.61 18.20 -7.06
C LYS A 45 0.14 19.48 -6.75
N LYS A 46 0.92 19.51 -5.66
CA LYS A 46 1.73 20.67 -5.31
C LYS A 46 2.75 21.01 -6.38
N ASN A 47 3.25 20.02 -7.09
CA ASN A 47 4.19 20.20 -8.18
C ASN A 47 3.51 20.39 -9.54
N GLY A 48 2.20 20.62 -9.54
CA GLY A 48 1.42 20.87 -10.77
C GLY A 48 1.30 19.68 -11.70
N ARG A 49 1.48 18.47 -11.19
CA ARG A 49 1.39 17.26 -12.02
C ARG A 49 0.04 16.58 -11.85
N ARG A 50 -0.40 15.93 -12.91
CA ARG A 50 -1.62 15.11 -12.91
C ARG A 50 -1.32 13.63 -12.82
N THR A 51 -0.06 13.24 -12.97
CA THR A 51 0.38 11.85 -12.97
C THR A 51 1.16 11.57 -11.69
N LEU A 52 0.81 10.46 -11.03
CA LEU A 52 1.53 9.99 -9.86
C LEU A 52 2.77 9.21 -10.33
N HIS A 53 3.93 9.57 -9.79
CA HIS A 53 5.19 8.90 -10.09
C HIS A 53 5.75 8.21 -8.84
N ALA A 54 6.61 7.22 -9.05
CA ALA A 54 7.26 6.50 -7.96
C ALA A 54 7.99 7.42 -7.00
N ARG A 55 8.58 8.50 -7.52
CA ARG A 55 9.29 9.50 -6.70
C ARG A 55 8.38 10.25 -5.73
N ASP A 56 7.07 10.19 -5.92
CA ASP A 56 6.10 10.84 -5.04
C ASP A 56 5.82 10.04 -3.77
N LEU A 57 6.18 8.76 -3.76
CA LEU A 57 5.95 7.87 -2.63
C LEU A 57 6.88 8.14 -1.45
#